data_a0aeed50ecca8cfb1135f9593c51bef9
#
_entry.id   a0aeed50ecca8cfb1135f9593c51bef9
#
_cell.length_a   1.000
_cell.length_b   1.000
_cell.length_c   1.000
_cell.angle_alpha   90.00
_cell.angle_beta   90.00
_cell.angle_gamma   90.00
#
_symmetry.space_group_name_H-M   'P 1'
#
loop_
_entity.id
_entity.type
_entity.pdbx_description
1 polymer ?
#
loop_
_entity_poly.entity_id
_entity_poly.type
_entity_poly.pdbx_seq_one_letter_code
_entity_poly.pdbx_strand_id
1 'polypeptide(L)'
;MKSSNGEVSGKQRLLNNIIYAFGAQGISLFLSIVMSLLIPKILGIDEFSYWQLFIFYAGYVGFFHFGLNDGIYLRTGGKKYDELDYSLLGMQFKISIILQTVLALIIVLVGCLLVDSSERQLIIMCTGIYLVVSNATLYLGFIFQAVNRVKIFSLSVMIDRVMVLISVIILLVIGTRTFEPFVICYIGSKLVALVYCVIQGREIVFANRAKLNVSLKEIWTNVSVGIKLTIANIASMLILGIGRMVTDAVWGIEAFGKFSLALSLTNFFLLFISQVSMVLFPTLRRLEEQKQQSVYETVRSAMGLLLPLVFVLYVPMRELLGLWLPQYKESLNYLALLLPLCTFDGKMQLLCNTYFKVLRKENLLLKNNCIAFVLSFVLSLVGGYILGNIYFIIISLVVAIAVRSVVSEMSLANTFGIRVIGSVVQEIVLVMVFWLTVWLLPSTIAMGVILLSYVLFLIANHKRILLTLKKIKSFRK
;
A
#
# COMPACT_ATOMS: atom_id res chain seq x y z
N MET A 1 44.44 8.99 10.45
CA MET A 1 43.36 9.67 11.21
C MET A 1 42.21 10.25 10.33
N LYS A 2 42.25 10.20 9.01
CA LYS A 2 41.16 10.72 8.12
C LYS A 2 40.05 9.70 7.81
N SER A 3 40.22 8.39 8.09
CA SER A 3 39.23 7.37 7.74
C SER A 3 38.06 7.23 8.77
N SER A 4 38.36 7.46 10.08
CA SER A 4 37.34 7.29 11.11
C SER A 4 36.26 8.35 11.15
N ASN A 5 36.57 9.61 10.80
CA ASN A 5 35.59 10.70 10.76
C ASN A 5 34.60 10.59 9.59
N GLY A 6 34.99 9.96 8.48
CA GLY A 6 34.11 9.72 7.32
C GLY A 6 33.08 8.60 7.57
N GLU A 7 33.48 7.55 8.28
CA GLU A 7 32.59 6.43 8.63
C GLU A 7 31.56 6.80 9.70
N VAL A 8 31.94 7.56 10.71
CA VAL A 8 31.03 8.08 11.74
C VAL A 8 29.99 9.01 11.11
N SER A 9 30.39 9.87 10.16
CA SER A 9 29.49 10.74 9.41
C SER A 9 28.51 9.93 8.53
N GLY A 10 28.94 8.82 7.92
CA GLY A 10 28.10 7.95 7.09
C GLY A 10 27.06 7.17 7.93
N LYS A 11 27.46 6.61 9.08
CA LYS A 11 26.55 5.93 10.01
C LYS A 11 25.51 6.88 10.59
N GLN A 12 25.92 8.09 10.94
CA GLN A 12 25.03 9.11 11.50
C GLN A 12 24.02 9.61 10.47
N ARG A 13 24.41 9.78 9.20
CA ARG A 13 23.49 10.09 8.09
C ARG A 13 22.49 8.96 7.84
N LEU A 14 22.95 7.70 7.86
CA LEU A 14 22.06 6.54 7.70
C LEU A 14 21.04 6.48 8.85
N LEU A 15 21.46 6.65 10.09
CA LEU A 15 20.60 6.66 11.26
C LEU A 15 19.55 7.78 11.17
N ASN A 16 19.96 8.99 10.79
CA ASN A 16 19.03 10.11 10.59
C ASN A 16 18.01 9.83 9.49
N ASN A 17 18.44 9.29 8.35
CA ASN A 17 17.53 8.92 7.27
C ASN A 17 16.48 7.88 7.73
N ILE A 18 16.89 6.90 8.52
CA ILE A 18 16.02 5.90 9.13
C ILE A 18 15.02 6.58 10.08
N ILE A 19 15.47 7.46 10.97
CA ILE A 19 14.60 8.19 11.93
C ILE A 19 13.55 9.02 11.17
N TYR A 20 13.94 9.76 10.12
CA TYR A 20 12.99 10.53 9.31
C TYR A 20 11.99 9.64 8.58
N ALA A 21 12.43 8.51 8.02
CA ALA A 21 11.54 7.56 7.34
C ALA A 21 10.53 6.94 8.33
N PHE A 22 10.98 6.52 9.52
CA PHE A 22 10.10 5.99 10.57
C PHE A 22 9.15 7.05 11.12
N GLY A 23 9.62 8.29 11.29
CA GLY A 23 8.76 9.41 11.71
C GLY A 23 7.63 9.67 10.72
N ALA A 24 7.95 9.72 9.42
CA ALA A 24 6.95 9.89 8.36
C ALA A 24 5.92 8.74 8.36
N GLN A 25 6.35 7.52 8.59
CA GLN A 25 5.45 6.36 8.66
C GLN A 25 4.60 6.36 9.94
N GLY A 26 5.14 6.76 11.08
CA GLY A 26 4.38 6.90 12.32
C GLY A 26 3.24 7.92 12.18
N ILE A 27 3.52 9.07 11.56
CA ILE A 27 2.49 10.08 11.24
C ILE A 27 1.45 9.49 10.26
N SER A 28 1.89 8.76 9.24
CA SER A 28 0.98 8.11 8.28
C SER A 28 0.07 7.07 8.95
N LEU A 29 0.59 6.30 9.91
CA LEU A 29 -0.19 5.37 10.73
C LEU A 29 -1.24 6.10 11.57
N PHE A 30 -0.84 7.14 12.28
CA PHE A 30 -1.76 7.94 13.10
C PHE A 30 -2.87 8.57 12.24
N LEU A 31 -2.50 9.14 11.09
CA LEU A 31 -3.46 9.66 10.12
C LEU A 31 -4.43 8.57 9.64
N SER A 32 -3.93 7.36 9.36
CA SER A 32 -4.77 6.23 8.94
C SER A 32 -5.83 5.87 10.01
N ILE A 33 -5.47 5.92 11.29
CA ILE A 33 -6.41 5.72 12.42
C ILE A 33 -7.50 6.81 12.38
N VAL A 34 -7.10 8.06 12.29
CA VAL A 34 -8.03 9.21 12.24
C VAL A 34 -8.99 9.07 11.05
N MET A 35 -8.44 8.78 9.86
CA MET A 35 -9.21 8.60 8.63
C MET A 35 -10.21 7.43 8.70
N SER A 36 -9.82 6.33 9.33
CA SER A 36 -10.65 5.12 9.38
C SER A 36 -11.66 5.10 10.52
N LEU A 37 -11.44 5.87 11.61
CA LEU A 37 -12.29 5.83 12.80
C LEU A 37 -13.07 7.12 13.06
N LEU A 38 -12.50 8.30 12.75
CA LEU A 38 -13.15 9.57 13.04
C LEU A 38 -13.97 10.10 11.86
N ILE A 39 -13.44 10.06 10.65
CA ILE A 39 -14.15 10.56 9.47
C ILE A 39 -15.47 9.82 9.25
N PRO A 40 -15.55 8.47 9.24
CA PRO A 40 -16.82 7.77 9.06
C PRO A 40 -17.83 8.05 10.18
N LYS A 41 -17.35 8.37 11.40
CA LYS A 41 -18.22 8.74 12.53
C LYS A 41 -18.97 10.06 12.29
N ILE A 42 -18.36 11.00 11.59
CA ILE A 42 -18.83 12.38 11.48
C ILE A 42 -19.55 12.62 10.17
N LEU A 43 -19.03 12.11 9.04
CA LEU A 43 -19.61 12.32 7.74
C LEU A 43 -20.93 11.56 7.49
N GLY A 44 -21.15 10.43 8.15
CA GLY A 44 -22.22 9.52 7.76
C GLY A 44 -21.84 8.63 6.56
N ILE A 45 -22.75 7.75 6.13
CA ILE A 45 -22.41 6.70 5.16
C ILE A 45 -22.15 7.28 3.76
N ASP A 46 -23.07 8.09 3.23
CA ASP A 46 -23.00 8.59 1.85
C ASP A 46 -21.79 9.51 1.66
N GLU A 47 -21.64 10.51 2.51
CA GLU A 47 -20.55 11.47 2.45
C GLU A 47 -19.18 10.79 2.63
N PHE A 48 -19.11 9.84 3.55
CA PHE A 48 -17.90 9.01 3.72
C PHE A 48 -17.64 8.14 2.48
N SER A 49 -18.67 7.67 1.80
CA SER A 49 -18.53 6.86 0.60
C SER A 49 -17.94 7.69 -0.56
N TYR A 50 -18.39 8.93 -0.75
CA TYR A 50 -17.80 9.85 -1.72
C TYR A 50 -16.35 10.21 -1.36
N TRP A 51 -16.06 10.45 -0.08
CA TRP A 51 -14.69 10.61 0.39
C TRP A 51 -13.82 9.38 0.04
N GLN A 52 -14.32 8.18 0.28
CA GLN A 52 -13.61 6.93 -0.04
C GLN A 52 -13.45 6.74 -1.56
N LEU A 53 -14.38 7.21 -2.38
CA LEU A 53 -14.27 7.18 -3.83
C LEU A 53 -13.14 8.09 -4.31
N PHE A 54 -13.02 9.30 -3.76
CA PHE A 54 -11.88 10.17 -4.03
C PHE A 54 -10.55 9.52 -3.62
N ILE A 55 -10.46 8.98 -2.40
CA ILE A 55 -9.23 8.29 -1.93
C ILE A 55 -8.89 7.08 -2.81
N PHE A 56 -9.91 6.37 -3.29
CA PHE A 56 -9.74 5.27 -4.22
C PHE A 56 -9.11 5.76 -5.54
N TYR A 57 -9.67 6.76 -6.19
CA TYR A 57 -9.10 7.30 -7.42
C TYR A 57 -7.70 7.92 -7.19
N ALA A 58 -7.53 8.67 -6.11
CA ALA A 58 -6.24 9.25 -5.71
C ALA A 58 -5.15 8.20 -5.53
N GLY A 59 -5.50 6.98 -5.11
CA GLY A 59 -4.57 5.84 -5.01
C GLY A 59 -3.99 5.41 -6.37
N TYR A 60 -4.72 5.61 -7.46
CA TYR A 60 -4.30 5.19 -8.81
C TYR A 60 -3.61 6.28 -9.62
N VAL A 61 -3.72 7.55 -9.24
CA VAL A 61 -3.12 8.65 -10.04
C VAL A 61 -1.60 8.53 -10.19
N GLY A 62 -0.91 7.91 -9.21
CA GLY A 62 0.53 7.69 -9.28
C GLY A 62 0.97 6.83 -10.47
N PHE A 63 0.10 6.00 -11.02
CA PHE A 63 0.46 5.13 -12.15
C PHE A 63 0.49 5.83 -13.50
N PHE A 64 -0.12 7.01 -13.60
CA PHE A 64 -0.13 7.80 -14.83
C PHE A 64 1.23 8.43 -15.20
N HIS A 65 2.30 8.18 -14.42
CA HIS A 65 3.67 8.45 -14.85
C HIS A 65 4.24 7.36 -15.80
N PHE A 66 3.49 6.27 -16.04
CA PHE A 66 3.83 5.18 -16.97
C PHE A 66 5.25 4.62 -16.81
N GLY A 67 5.76 4.56 -15.61
CA GLY A 67 7.11 4.05 -15.30
C GLY A 67 8.23 5.10 -15.39
N LEU A 68 7.96 6.33 -15.81
CA LEU A 68 8.98 7.38 -15.89
C LEU A 68 9.72 7.57 -14.56
N ASN A 69 8.98 7.74 -13.47
CA ASN A 69 9.54 7.97 -12.14
C ASN A 69 10.35 6.76 -11.65
N ASP A 70 9.81 5.54 -11.84
CA ASP A 70 10.51 4.30 -11.49
C ASP A 70 11.81 4.15 -12.30
N GLY A 71 11.79 4.47 -13.60
CA GLY A 71 12.97 4.42 -14.45
C GLY A 71 14.04 5.42 -14.05
N ILE A 72 13.65 6.65 -13.74
CA ILE A 72 14.57 7.67 -13.22
C ILE A 72 15.20 7.17 -11.91
N TYR A 73 14.37 6.66 -10.98
CA TYR A 73 14.87 6.13 -9.71
C TYR A 73 15.91 5.03 -9.92
N LEU A 74 15.64 4.07 -10.82
CA LEU A 74 16.53 2.93 -11.06
C LEU A 74 17.83 3.35 -11.76
N ARG A 75 17.79 4.33 -12.69
CA ARG A 75 18.95 4.75 -13.50
C ARG A 75 19.80 5.81 -12.81
N THR A 76 19.22 6.62 -11.94
CA THR A 76 19.97 7.66 -11.19
C THR A 76 20.40 7.17 -9.81
N GLY A 77 19.93 5.98 -9.39
CA GLY A 77 20.23 5.39 -8.09
C GLY A 77 21.73 5.24 -7.85
N GLY A 78 22.21 5.82 -6.74
CA GLY A 78 23.62 5.81 -6.35
C GLY A 78 24.46 6.99 -6.83
N LYS A 79 23.95 7.85 -7.74
CA LYS A 79 24.60 9.11 -8.10
C LYS A 79 24.47 10.13 -6.96
N LYS A 80 25.37 11.09 -6.92
CA LYS A 80 25.23 12.26 -6.07
C LYS A 80 24.32 13.29 -6.77
N TYR A 81 23.71 14.18 -5.98
CA TYR A 81 22.79 15.17 -6.51
C TYR A 81 23.45 16.11 -7.52
N ASP A 82 24.68 16.54 -7.24
CA ASP A 82 25.52 17.40 -8.06
C ASP A 82 26.06 16.75 -9.35
N GLU A 83 25.95 15.42 -9.45
CA GLU A 83 26.28 14.66 -10.66
C GLU A 83 25.10 14.53 -11.64
N LEU A 84 23.92 15.06 -11.27
CA LEU A 84 22.72 14.98 -12.11
C LEU A 84 22.75 16.02 -13.23
N ASP A 85 22.24 15.64 -14.39
CA ASP A 85 21.92 16.58 -15.47
C ASP A 85 20.60 17.30 -15.18
N TYR A 86 20.70 18.45 -14.53
CA TYR A 86 19.53 19.25 -14.14
C TYR A 86 18.72 19.71 -15.35
N SER A 87 19.37 20.04 -16.47
CA SER A 87 18.70 20.51 -17.70
C SER A 87 17.82 19.40 -18.27
N LEU A 88 18.36 18.18 -18.34
CA LEU A 88 17.67 17.02 -18.86
C LEU A 88 16.50 16.60 -17.94
N LEU A 89 16.74 16.49 -16.64
CA LEU A 89 15.69 16.16 -15.66
C LEU A 89 14.62 17.25 -15.58
N GLY A 90 15.00 18.52 -15.62
CA GLY A 90 14.05 19.64 -15.62
C GLY A 90 13.18 19.69 -16.88
N MET A 91 13.72 19.33 -18.05
CA MET A 91 12.92 19.23 -19.27
C MET A 91 11.96 18.03 -19.21
N GLN A 92 12.40 16.86 -18.71
CA GLN A 92 11.54 15.72 -18.48
C GLN A 92 10.41 16.03 -17.49
N PHE A 93 10.70 16.78 -16.41
CA PHE A 93 9.69 17.25 -15.45
C PHE A 93 8.61 18.10 -16.13
N LYS A 94 9.01 19.08 -16.95
CA LYS A 94 8.08 19.95 -17.68
C LYS A 94 7.21 19.16 -18.67
N ILE A 95 7.81 18.25 -19.43
CA ILE A 95 7.08 17.37 -20.36
C ILE A 95 6.11 16.46 -19.58
N SER A 96 6.54 15.90 -18.45
CA SER A 96 5.69 15.09 -17.60
C SER A 96 4.48 15.87 -17.07
N ILE A 97 4.65 17.11 -16.60
CA ILE A 97 3.54 17.96 -16.15
C ILE A 97 2.55 18.21 -17.28
N ILE A 98 3.03 18.54 -18.48
CA ILE A 98 2.17 18.77 -19.66
C ILE A 98 1.36 17.51 -19.97
N LEU A 99 2.01 16.34 -20.03
CA LEU A 99 1.35 15.07 -20.26
C LEU A 99 0.29 14.76 -19.19
N GLN A 100 0.63 14.95 -17.92
CA GLN A 100 -0.29 14.74 -16.79
C GLN A 100 -1.49 15.70 -16.87
N THR A 101 -1.28 16.96 -17.26
CA THR A 101 -2.35 17.94 -17.42
C THR A 101 -3.27 17.54 -18.57
N VAL A 102 -2.74 17.12 -19.71
CA VAL A 102 -3.56 16.64 -20.84
C VAL A 102 -4.36 15.40 -20.44
N LEU A 103 -3.76 14.44 -19.75
CA LEU A 103 -4.46 13.24 -19.27
C LEU A 103 -5.55 13.60 -18.24
N ALA A 104 -5.26 14.52 -17.31
CA ALA A 104 -6.24 15.00 -16.35
C ALA A 104 -7.44 15.66 -17.04
N LEU A 105 -7.21 16.51 -18.05
CA LEU A 105 -8.27 17.15 -18.83
C LEU A 105 -9.11 16.11 -19.59
N ILE A 106 -8.49 15.10 -20.19
CA ILE A 106 -9.22 14.01 -20.87
C ILE A 106 -10.07 13.23 -19.86
N ILE A 107 -9.51 12.86 -18.70
CA ILE A 107 -10.23 12.12 -17.65
C ILE A 107 -11.41 12.93 -17.14
N VAL A 108 -11.22 14.23 -16.89
CA VAL A 108 -12.28 15.12 -16.40
C VAL A 108 -13.36 15.28 -17.47
N LEU A 109 -12.98 15.56 -18.72
CA LEU A 109 -13.94 15.74 -19.82
C LEU A 109 -14.78 14.48 -20.02
N VAL A 110 -14.12 13.33 -20.20
CA VAL A 110 -14.82 12.05 -20.43
C VAL A 110 -15.63 11.65 -19.20
N GLY A 111 -15.09 11.79 -18.01
CA GLY A 111 -15.76 11.42 -16.78
C GLY A 111 -17.02 12.28 -16.51
N CYS A 112 -16.94 13.60 -16.73
CA CYS A 112 -18.10 14.48 -16.56
C CYS A 112 -19.16 14.27 -17.65
N LEU A 113 -18.80 13.75 -18.83
CA LEU A 113 -19.77 13.41 -19.87
C LEU A 113 -20.49 12.07 -19.64
N LEU A 114 -19.84 11.13 -18.94
CA LEU A 114 -20.36 9.78 -18.72
C LEU A 114 -21.08 9.62 -17.37
N VAL A 115 -20.95 10.58 -16.46
CA VAL A 115 -21.47 10.49 -15.09
C VAL A 115 -22.45 11.60 -14.84
N ASP A 116 -23.66 11.25 -14.41
CA ASP A 116 -24.76 12.21 -14.18
C ASP A 116 -24.73 12.83 -12.77
N SER A 117 -24.11 12.16 -11.77
CA SER A 117 -24.06 12.65 -10.39
C SER A 117 -23.08 13.82 -10.25
N SER A 118 -23.55 14.93 -9.69
CA SER A 118 -22.74 16.14 -9.39
C SER A 118 -21.59 15.85 -8.44
N GLU A 119 -21.81 15.01 -7.44
CA GLU A 119 -20.80 14.60 -6.45
C GLU A 119 -19.69 13.79 -7.11
N ARG A 120 -20.05 12.86 -7.99
CA ARG A 120 -19.06 12.05 -8.73
C ARG A 120 -18.30 12.90 -9.74
N GLN A 121 -18.96 13.85 -10.44
CA GLN A 121 -18.28 14.80 -11.33
C GLN A 121 -17.27 15.66 -10.56
N LEU A 122 -17.65 16.18 -9.40
CA LEU A 122 -16.74 16.92 -8.52
C LEU A 122 -15.52 16.08 -8.12
N ILE A 123 -15.73 14.81 -7.73
CA ILE A 123 -14.63 13.88 -7.37
C ILE A 123 -13.70 13.67 -8.57
N ILE A 124 -14.23 13.51 -9.78
CA ILE A 124 -13.43 13.34 -11.00
C ILE A 124 -12.60 14.60 -11.28
N MET A 125 -13.18 15.80 -11.16
CA MET A 125 -12.48 17.07 -11.31
C MET A 125 -11.34 17.20 -10.27
N CYS A 126 -11.64 16.94 -9.01
CA CYS A 126 -10.69 16.97 -7.91
C CYS A 126 -9.56 15.93 -8.11
N THR A 127 -9.90 14.74 -8.61
CA THR A 127 -8.91 13.70 -8.94
C THR A 127 -8.00 14.14 -10.09
N GLY A 128 -8.52 14.84 -11.10
CA GLY A 128 -7.72 15.41 -12.19
C GLY A 128 -6.69 16.42 -11.69
N ILE A 129 -7.09 17.32 -10.80
CA ILE A 129 -6.15 18.27 -10.14
C ILE A 129 -5.12 17.51 -9.31
N TYR A 130 -5.57 16.57 -8.50
CA TYR A 130 -4.70 15.76 -7.64
C TYR A 130 -3.70 14.94 -8.46
N LEU A 131 -4.08 14.44 -9.64
CA LEU A 131 -3.21 13.68 -10.55
C LEU A 131 -1.97 14.49 -10.92
N VAL A 132 -2.14 15.74 -11.34
CA VAL A 132 -1.01 16.61 -11.74
C VAL A 132 -0.11 16.93 -10.55
N VAL A 133 -0.72 17.37 -9.43
CA VAL A 133 0.03 17.77 -8.23
C VAL A 133 0.78 16.56 -7.62
N SER A 134 0.13 15.42 -7.55
CA SER A 134 0.72 14.21 -6.97
C SER A 134 1.88 13.67 -7.81
N ASN A 135 1.71 13.58 -9.15
CA ASN A 135 2.79 13.08 -10.01
C ASN A 135 3.98 14.04 -10.09
N ALA A 136 3.75 15.36 -10.05
CA ALA A 136 4.82 16.34 -9.93
C ALA A 136 5.63 16.17 -8.63
N THR A 137 4.93 15.96 -7.50
CA THR A 137 5.55 15.70 -6.20
C THR A 137 6.34 14.38 -6.21
N LEU A 138 5.76 13.32 -6.77
CA LEU A 138 6.39 12.00 -6.88
C LEU A 138 7.64 12.04 -7.77
N TYR A 139 7.60 12.76 -8.88
CA TYR A 139 8.76 12.90 -9.77
C TYR A 139 10.00 13.42 -9.02
N LEU A 140 9.87 14.54 -8.31
CA LEU A 140 10.96 15.11 -7.50
C LEU A 140 11.32 14.19 -6.33
N GLY A 141 10.33 13.58 -5.69
CA GLY A 141 10.51 12.64 -4.58
C GLY A 141 11.34 11.42 -4.97
N PHE A 142 11.10 10.82 -6.12
CA PHE A 142 11.88 9.68 -6.64
C PHE A 142 13.32 10.06 -6.93
N ILE A 143 13.58 11.27 -7.47
CA ILE A 143 14.94 11.77 -7.65
C ILE A 143 15.64 11.93 -6.30
N PHE A 144 15.02 12.57 -5.31
CA PHE A 144 15.62 12.73 -3.98
C PHE A 144 15.93 11.39 -3.33
N GLN A 145 15.07 10.39 -3.48
CA GLN A 145 15.35 9.04 -2.99
C GLN A 145 16.53 8.39 -3.72
N ALA A 146 16.59 8.50 -5.05
CA ALA A 146 17.62 7.89 -5.88
C ALA A 146 19.01 8.40 -5.52
N VAL A 147 19.16 9.71 -5.25
CA VAL A 147 20.43 10.36 -4.89
C VAL A 147 20.69 10.40 -3.38
N ASN A 148 20.02 9.56 -2.61
CA ASN A 148 20.18 9.42 -1.14
C ASN A 148 19.86 10.71 -0.34
N ARG A 149 19.04 11.62 -0.90
CA ARG A 149 18.44 12.74 -0.16
C ARG A 149 17.13 12.32 0.52
N VAL A 150 17.12 11.15 1.16
CA VAL A 150 15.94 10.52 1.77
C VAL A 150 15.26 11.43 2.79
N LYS A 151 16.01 12.27 3.51
CA LYS A 151 15.47 13.27 4.43
C LYS A 151 14.47 14.21 3.75
N ILE A 152 14.80 14.75 2.56
CA ILE A 152 13.94 15.67 1.83
C ILE A 152 12.65 14.98 1.40
N PHE A 153 12.75 13.77 0.86
CA PHE A 153 11.59 12.97 0.50
C PHE A 153 10.72 12.68 1.73
N SER A 154 11.31 12.19 2.83
CA SER A 154 10.56 11.89 4.05
C SER A 154 9.85 13.12 4.63
N LEU A 155 10.52 14.28 4.62
CA LEU A 155 9.91 15.53 5.06
C LEU A 155 8.74 15.96 4.16
N SER A 156 8.83 15.77 2.83
CA SER A 156 7.69 16.07 1.95
C SER A 156 6.47 15.20 2.26
N VAL A 157 6.69 13.92 2.56
CA VAL A 157 5.62 13.00 3.00
C VAL A 157 5.07 13.43 4.36
N MET A 158 5.94 13.82 5.31
CA MET A 158 5.50 14.29 6.63
C MET A 158 4.66 15.58 6.51
N ILE A 159 5.09 16.55 5.71
CA ILE A 159 4.35 17.78 5.45
C ILE A 159 2.96 17.46 4.91
N ASP A 160 2.87 16.64 3.87
CA ASP A 160 1.60 16.17 3.29
C ASP A 160 0.69 15.58 4.39
N ARG A 161 1.19 14.60 5.16
CA ARG A 161 0.39 13.91 6.18
C ARG A 161 0.00 14.78 7.38
N VAL A 162 0.89 15.63 7.84
CA VAL A 162 0.62 16.55 8.96
C VAL A 162 -0.40 17.60 8.53
N MET A 163 -0.28 18.17 7.32
CA MET A 163 -1.24 19.14 6.81
C MET A 163 -2.63 18.53 6.65
N VAL A 164 -2.73 17.29 6.09
CA VAL A 164 -4.01 16.56 6.04
C VAL A 164 -4.57 16.38 7.45
N LEU A 165 -3.76 15.92 8.41
CA LEU A 165 -4.21 15.67 9.78
C LEU A 165 -4.74 16.95 10.45
N ILE A 166 -4.00 18.05 10.35
CA ILE A 166 -4.41 19.35 10.91
C ILE A 166 -5.71 19.81 10.27
N SER A 167 -5.81 19.74 8.93
CA SER A 167 -7.02 20.13 8.20
C SER A 167 -8.23 19.29 8.60
N VAL A 168 -8.06 17.98 8.71
CA VAL A 168 -9.12 17.07 9.17
C VAL A 168 -9.57 17.42 10.58
N ILE A 169 -8.65 17.63 11.53
CA ILE A 169 -8.99 18.02 12.90
C ILE A 169 -9.76 19.34 12.91
N ILE A 170 -9.33 20.35 12.14
CA ILE A 170 -10.04 21.63 12.03
C ILE A 170 -11.45 21.43 11.50
N LEU A 171 -11.64 20.68 10.41
CA LEU A 171 -12.96 20.41 9.83
C LEU A 171 -13.87 19.64 10.80
N LEU A 172 -13.32 18.73 11.58
CA LEU A 172 -14.05 18.00 12.62
C LEU A 172 -14.51 18.93 13.76
N VAL A 173 -13.64 19.86 14.20
CA VAL A 173 -13.96 20.85 15.25
C VAL A 173 -15.03 21.84 14.79
N ILE A 174 -14.99 22.26 13.51
CA ILE A 174 -16.01 23.14 12.91
C ILE A 174 -17.35 22.39 12.72
N GLY A 175 -17.35 21.06 12.78
CA GLY A 175 -18.55 20.24 12.60
C GLY A 175 -18.95 20.04 11.14
N THR A 176 -17.99 20.08 10.21
CA THR A 176 -18.22 19.84 8.78
C THR A 176 -18.71 18.42 8.56
N ARG A 177 -19.84 18.26 7.81
CA ARG A 177 -20.49 16.96 7.56
C ARG A 177 -20.53 16.55 6.11
N THR A 178 -19.94 17.32 5.19
CA THR A 178 -19.86 17.04 3.76
C THR A 178 -18.43 16.68 3.36
N PHE A 179 -18.26 15.93 2.28
CA PHE A 179 -16.96 15.37 1.87
C PHE A 179 -16.06 16.38 1.15
N GLU A 180 -16.63 17.39 0.50
CA GLU A 180 -15.91 18.30 -0.39
C GLU A 180 -14.76 19.06 0.33
N PRO A 181 -14.96 19.65 1.53
CA PRO A 181 -13.86 20.32 2.23
C PRO A 181 -12.71 19.38 2.58
N PHE A 182 -12.99 18.10 2.87
CA PHE A 182 -11.95 17.10 3.15
C PHE A 182 -11.13 16.81 1.90
N VAL A 183 -11.79 16.70 0.72
CA VAL A 183 -11.11 16.50 -0.57
C VAL A 183 -10.24 17.71 -0.92
N ILE A 184 -10.76 18.92 -0.78
CA ILE A 184 -10.03 20.17 -1.05
C ILE A 184 -8.79 20.27 -0.15
N CYS A 185 -8.94 20.03 1.14
CA CYS A 185 -7.83 20.03 2.10
C CYS A 185 -6.78 18.97 1.77
N TYR A 186 -7.21 17.78 1.32
CA TYR A 186 -6.29 16.71 0.90
C TYR A 186 -5.45 17.12 -0.31
N ILE A 187 -6.05 17.76 -1.31
CA ILE A 187 -5.35 18.30 -2.48
C ILE A 187 -4.42 19.45 -2.06
N GLY A 188 -4.91 20.37 -1.22
CA GLY A 188 -4.13 21.49 -0.68
C GLY A 188 -2.89 21.03 0.07
N SER A 189 -3.02 19.99 0.90
CA SER A 189 -1.88 19.40 1.62
C SER A 189 -0.82 18.86 0.67
N LYS A 190 -1.25 18.22 -0.42
CA LYS A 190 -0.35 17.71 -1.46
C LYS A 190 0.33 18.84 -2.22
N LEU A 191 -0.38 19.96 -2.45
CA LEU A 191 0.19 21.15 -3.09
C LEU A 191 1.28 21.78 -2.21
N VAL A 192 1.08 21.87 -0.90
CA VAL A 192 2.10 22.35 0.05
C VAL A 192 3.35 21.46 -0.01
N ALA A 193 3.18 20.14 -0.05
CA ALA A 193 4.29 19.20 -0.21
C ALA A 193 5.01 19.38 -1.58
N LEU A 194 4.26 19.65 -2.66
CA LEU A 194 4.84 19.97 -3.97
C LEU A 194 5.68 21.22 -3.91
N VAL A 195 5.17 22.31 -3.31
CA VAL A 195 5.91 23.57 -3.15
C VAL A 195 7.23 23.32 -2.40
N TYR A 196 7.20 22.54 -1.32
CA TYR A 196 8.40 22.13 -0.61
C TYR A 196 9.38 21.38 -1.52
N CYS A 197 8.92 20.40 -2.31
CA CYS A 197 9.76 19.66 -3.25
C CYS A 197 10.36 20.55 -4.33
N VAL A 198 9.59 21.52 -4.86
CA VAL A 198 10.04 22.50 -5.86
C VAL A 198 11.15 23.40 -5.29
N ILE A 199 10.98 23.89 -4.06
CA ILE A 199 12.01 24.71 -3.39
C ILE A 199 13.31 23.90 -3.21
N GLN A 200 13.21 22.63 -2.79
CA GLN A 200 14.37 21.76 -2.58
C GLN A 200 15.03 21.27 -3.88
N GLY A 201 14.28 21.21 -4.97
CA GLY A 201 14.74 20.80 -6.29
C GLY A 201 14.78 21.94 -7.31
N ARG A 202 14.93 23.18 -6.86
CA ARG A 202 14.91 24.37 -7.73
C ARG A 202 15.91 24.30 -8.89
N GLU A 203 17.08 23.69 -8.68
CA GLU A 203 18.10 23.51 -9.71
C GLU A 203 17.59 22.63 -10.87
N ILE A 204 16.70 21.69 -10.59
CA ILE A 204 16.07 20.82 -11.61
C ILE A 204 14.89 21.56 -12.26
N VAL A 205 13.97 22.10 -11.43
CA VAL A 205 12.71 22.67 -11.92
C VAL A 205 12.94 23.91 -12.80
N PHE A 206 13.87 24.77 -12.41
CA PHE A 206 14.20 26.01 -13.10
C PHE A 206 15.47 25.90 -13.98
N ALA A 207 15.97 24.69 -14.21
CA ALA A 207 17.11 24.48 -15.11
C ALA A 207 16.82 24.97 -16.52
N ASN A 208 17.90 25.32 -17.23
CA ASN A 208 17.86 25.67 -18.64
C ASN A 208 17.26 24.52 -19.46
N ARG A 209 16.60 24.84 -20.57
CA ARG A 209 15.93 23.82 -21.40
C ARG A 209 16.96 22.97 -22.13
N ALA A 210 16.90 21.65 -21.91
CA ALA A 210 17.60 20.69 -22.76
C ALA A 210 16.91 20.57 -24.14
N LYS A 211 17.62 20.01 -25.12
CA LYS A 211 17.05 19.75 -26.46
C LYS A 211 15.90 18.77 -26.35
N LEU A 212 14.77 19.10 -26.97
CA LEU A 212 13.53 18.29 -26.88
C LEU A 212 13.73 16.83 -27.32
N ASN A 213 14.40 16.61 -28.47
CA ASN A 213 14.64 15.27 -28.98
C ASN A 213 15.47 14.39 -28.03
N VAL A 214 16.46 14.99 -27.33
CA VAL A 214 17.27 14.28 -26.33
C VAL A 214 16.41 13.91 -25.12
N SER A 215 15.59 14.85 -24.66
CA SER A 215 14.70 14.64 -23.52
C SER A 215 13.65 13.58 -23.79
N LEU A 216 13.02 13.55 -24.96
CA LEU A 216 12.05 12.54 -25.36
C LEU A 216 12.68 11.13 -25.44
N LYS A 217 13.89 11.03 -26.01
CA LYS A 217 14.62 9.75 -26.04
C LYS A 217 14.93 9.25 -24.64
N GLU A 218 15.33 10.13 -23.74
CA GLU A 218 15.59 9.77 -22.33
C GLU A 218 14.31 9.41 -21.57
N ILE A 219 13.20 10.12 -21.80
CA ILE A 219 11.88 9.74 -21.25
C ILE A 219 11.54 8.30 -21.67
N TRP A 220 11.65 7.99 -22.99
CA TRP A 220 11.38 6.65 -23.49
C TRP A 220 12.26 5.59 -22.85
N THR A 221 13.56 5.89 -22.69
CA THR A 221 14.49 4.98 -22.01
C THR A 221 14.11 4.76 -20.54
N ASN A 222 13.73 5.81 -19.82
CA ASN A 222 13.29 5.72 -18.44
C ASN A 222 11.96 4.92 -18.34
N VAL A 223 10.98 5.22 -19.20
CA VAL A 223 9.71 4.48 -19.26
C VAL A 223 9.96 3.00 -19.53
N SER A 224 10.79 2.64 -20.51
CA SER A 224 11.07 1.24 -20.86
C SER A 224 11.70 0.45 -19.72
N VAL A 225 12.51 1.11 -18.87
CA VAL A 225 13.12 0.48 -17.67
C VAL A 225 12.11 0.35 -16.54
N GLY A 226 11.28 1.39 -16.31
CA GLY A 226 10.38 1.44 -15.16
C GLY A 226 9.03 0.76 -15.35
N ILE A 227 8.56 0.62 -16.60
CA ILE A 227 7.18 0.19 -16.90
C ILE A 227 6.82 -1.18 -16.31
N LYS A 228 7.76 -2.12 -16.27
CA LYS A 228 7.53 -3.45 -15.70
C LYS A 228 7.20 -3.39 -14.21
N LEU A 229 7.89 -2.52 -13.47
CA LEU A 229 7.65 -2.32 -12.04
C LEU A 229 6.30 -1.64 -11.83
N THR A 230 6.00 -0.62 -12.62
CA THR A 230 4.71 0.08 -12.58
C THR A 230 3.55 -0.87 -12.86
N ILE A 231 3.62 -1.71 -13.92
CA ILE A 231 2.57 -2.70 -14.25
C ILE A 231 2.41 -3.72 -13.11
N ALA A 232 3.51 -4.19 -12.52
CA ALA A 232 3.43 -5.12 -11.39
C ALA A 232 2.73 -4.50 -10.16
N ASN A 233 2.97 -3.22 -9.89
CA ASN A 233 2.31 -2.47 -8.81
C ASN A 233 0.82 -2.23 -9.12
N ILE A 234 0.48 -1.83 -10.35
CA ILE A 234 -0.92 -1.66 -10.80
C ILE A 234 -1.68 -2.97 -10.65
N ALA A 235 -1.14 -4.07 -11.19
CA ALA A 235 -1.77 -5.39 -11.08
C ALA A 235 -2.02 -5.78 -9.62
N SER A 236 -1.05 -5.54 -8.74
CA SER A 236 -1.21 -5.80 -7.29
C SER A 236 -2.34 -4.98 -6.67
N MET A 237 -2.45 -3.69 -6.98
CA MET A 237 -3.50 -2.82 -6.42
C MET A 237 -4.87 -3.12 -7.00
N LEU A 238 -4.95 -3.47 -8.28
CA LEU A 238 -6.20 -3.80 -8.95
C LEU A 238 -6.84 -5.09 -8.44
N ILE A 239 -6.10 -6.00 -7.79
CA ILE A 239 -6.70 -7.19 -7.17
C ILE A 239 -7.83 -6.82 -6.23
N LEU A 240 -7.62 -5.86 -5.33
CA LEU A 240 -8.65 -5.34 -4.44
C LEU A 240 -9.50 -4.24 -5.08
N GLY A 241 -8.91 -3.49 -6.01
CA GLY A 241 -9.56 -2.38 -6.69
C GLY A 241 -10.74 -2.79 -7.54
N ILE A 242 -10.62 -3.91 -8.27
CA ILE A 242 -11.68 -4.38 -9.16
C ILE A 242 -12.95 -4.79 -8.39
N GLY A 243 -12.79 -5.43 -7.23
CA GLY A 243 -13.93 -5.76 -6.38
C GLY A 243 -14.68 -4.53 -5.89
N ARG A 244 -13.93 -3.45 -5.53
CA ARG A 244 -14.55 -2.16 -5.17
C ARG A 244 -15.28 -1.52 -6.35
N MET A 245 -14.69 -1.53 -7.55
CA MET A 245 -15.31 -0.98 -8.76
C MET A 245 -16.58 -1.74 -9.12
N VAL A 246 -16.58 -3.07 -9.09
CA VAL A 246 -17.76 -3.89 -9.35
C VAL A 246 -18.82 -3.66 -8.27
N THR A 247 -18.42 -3.53 -7.01
CA THR A 247 -19.37 -3.21 -5.91
C THR A 247 -20.05 -1.86 -6.13
N ASP A 248 -19.31 -0.83 -6.53
CA ASP A 248 -19.87 0.48 -6.85
C ASP A 248 -20.83 0.43 -8.05
N ALA A 249 -20.43 -0.29 -9.10
CA ALA A 249 -21.22 -0.40 -10.32
C ALA A 249 -22.56 -1.17 -10.13
N VAL A 250 -22.59 -2.16 -9.24
CA VAL A 250 -23.76 -3.04 -9.06
C VAL A 250 -24.66 -2.58 -7.91
N TRP A 251 -24.08 -2.14 -6.78
CA TRP A 251 -24.83 -1.77 -5.56
C TRP A 251 -24.73 -0.29 -5.19
N GLY A 252 -23.97 0.49 -5.96
CA GLY A 252 -23.84 1.93 -5.76
C GLY A 252 -22.85 2.35 -4.67
N ILE A 253 -22.85 3.67 -4.42
CA ILE A 253 -21.81 4.35 -3.63
C ILE A 253 -21.82 3.94 -2.16
N GLU A 254 -22.97 3.66 -1.56
CA GLU A 254 -23.09 3.27 -0.17
C GLU A 254 -22.42 1.90 0.10
N ALA A 255 -22.68 0.91 -0.75
CA ALA A 255 -22.05 -0.40 -0.68
C ALA A 255 -20.53 -0.30 -0.89
N PHE A 256 -20.08 0.52 -1.84
CA PHE A 256 -18.68 0.85 -2.06
C PHE A 256 -18.04 1.44 -0.79
N GLY A 257 -18.71 2.39 -0.13
CA GLY A 257 -18.21 3.04 1.09
C GLY A 257 -18.08 2.06 2.25
N LYS A 258 -19.09 1.24 2.49
CA LYS A 258 -19.09 0.19 3.52
C LYS A 258 -17.97 -0.84 3.30
N PHE A 259 -17.78 -1.28 2.06
CA PHE A 259 -16.69 -2.17 1.70
C PHE A 259 -15.33 -1.50 1.85
N SER A 260 -15.22 -0.23 1.44
CA SER A 260 -13.99 0.55 1.56
C SER A 260 -13.57 0.80 3.01
N LEU A 261 -14.53 0.98 3.92
CA LEU A 261 -14.24 1.06 5.36
C LEU A 261 -13.62 -0.23 5.88
N ALA A 262 -14.21 -1.38 5.55
CA ALA A 262 -13.69 -2.67 5.95
C ALA A 262 -12.25 -2.91 5.43
N LEU A 263 -11.97 -2.53 4.18
CA LEU A 263 -10.62 -2.58 3.62
C LEU A 263 -9.66 -1.60 4.33
N SER A 264 -10.11 -0.39 4.68
CA SER A 264 -9.29 0.59 5.39
C SER A 264 -8.88 0.08 6.77
N LEU A 265 -9.81 -0.56 7.49
CA LEU A 265 -9.53 -1.21 8.77
C LEU A 265 -8.55 -2.40 8.62
N THR A 266 -8.70 -3.19 7.58
CA THR A 266 -7.76 -4.28 7.27
C THR A 266 -6.37 -3.74 6.93
N ASN A 267 -6.29 -2.70 6.10
CA ASN A 267 -5.04 -2.06 5.70
C ASN A 267 -4.29 -1.44 6.89
N PHE A 268 -5.01 -1.01 7.92
CA PHE A 268 -4.37 -0.55 9.15
C PHE A 268 -3.42 -1.59 9.75
N PHE A 269 -3.83 -2.86 9.81
CA PHE A 269 -2.94 -3.95 10.27
C PHE A 269 -1.78 -4.18 9.30
N LEU A 270 -2.03 -4.11 7.99
CA LEU A 270 -1.00 -4.30 6.98
C LEU A 270 0.07 -3.18 7.00
N LEU A 271 -0.29 -1.97 7.39
CA LEU A 271 0.67 -0.87 7.56
C LEU A 271 1.75 -1.20 8.60
N PHE A 272 1.41 -1.84 9.72
CA PHE A 272 2.43 -2.28 10.70
C PHE A 272 3.40 -3.28 10.08
N ILE A 273 2.91 -4.22 9.28
CA ILE A 273 3.72 -5.23 8.61
C ILE A 273 4.67 -4.59 7.60
N SER A 274 4.19 -3.60 6.84
CA SER A 274 4.99 -2.92 5.83
C SER A 274 6.20 -2.16 6.42
N GLN A 275 6.08 -1.66 7.67
CA GLN A 275 7.20 -0.99 8.35
C GLN A 275 8.38 -1.93 8.58
N VAL A 276 8.11 -3.19 8.94
CA VAL A 276 9.15 -4.21 9.12
C VAL A 276 9.85 -4.52 7.79
N SER A 277 9.10 -4.54 6.68
CA SER A 277 9.65 -4.78 5.35
C SER A 277 10.69 -3.73 4.91
N MET A 278 10.45 -2.46 5.27
CA MET A 278 11.34 -1.35 4.92
C MET A 278 12.75 -1.52 5.51
N VAL A 279 12.85 -2.10 6.70
CA VAL A 279 14.14 -2.38 7.38
C VAL A 279 14.77 -3.67 6.86
N LEU A 280 13.94 -4.65 6.56
CA LEU A 280 14.41 -5.98 6.16
C LEU A 280 15.12 -5.96 4.80
N PHE A 281 14.63 -5.20 3.83
CA PHE A 281 15.17 -5.18 2.46
C PHE A 281 16.66 -4.77 2.38
N PRO A 282 17.10 -3.61 2.95
CA PRO A 282 18.50 -3.21 2.89
C PRO A 282 19.42 -4.17 3.63
N THR A 283 18.92 -4.77 4.71
CA THR A 283 19.68 -5.74 5.52
C THR A 283 19.92 -7.02 4.71
N LEU A 284 18.88 -7.57 4.10
CA LEU A 284 18.97 -8.79 3.28
C LEU A 284 19.92 -8.65 2.09
N ARG A 285 19.92 -7.49 1.45
CA ARG A 285 20.76 -7.25 0.25
C ARG A 285 22.26 -7.31 0.56
N ARG A 286 22.67 -7.15 1.83
CA ARG A 286 24.05 -7.18 2.29
C ARG A 286 24.49 -8.56 2.81
N LEU A 287 23.55 -9.49 2.98
CA LEU A 287 23.82 -10.82 3.51
C LEU A 287 24.25 -11.79 2.41
N GLU A 288 25.11 -12.74 2.79
CA GLU A 288 25.45 -13.92 1.99
C GLU A 288 24.21 -14.81 1.76
N GLU A 289 24.15 -15.56 0.65
CA GLU A 289 23.01 -16.40 0.28
C GLU A 289 22.56 -17.37 1.38
N GLN A 290 23.50 -18.03 2.07
CA GLN A 290 23.17 -18.96 3.15
C GLN A 290 22.48 -18.26 4.33
N LYS A 291 22.91 -17.03 4.64
CA LYS A 291 22.28 -16.22 5.68
C LYS A 291 20.91 -15.70 5.23
N GLN A 292 20.74 -15.36 3.94
CA GLN A 292 19.45 -14.97 3.38
C GLN A 292 18.41 -16.09 3.52
N GLN A 293 18.78 -17.35 3.25
CA GLN A 293 17.93 -18.51 3.46
C GLN A 293 17.50 -18.66 4.93
N SER A 294 18.44 -18.56 5.86
CA SER A 294 18.15 -18.68 7.31
C SER A 294 17.22 -17.58 7.81
N VAL A 295 17.39 -16.34 7.29
CA VAL A 295 16.50 -15.21 7.60
C VAL A 295 15.11 -15.45 6.97
N TYR A 296 15.05 -15.95 5.73
CA TYR A 296 13.78 -16.31 5.08
C TYR A 296 12.96 -17.28 5.93
N GLU A 297 13.57 -18.40 6.35
CA GLU A 297 12.91 -19.41 7.20
C GLU A 297 12.42 -18.82 8.52
N THR A 298 13.26 -17.98 9.16
CA THR A 298 12.94 -17.38 10.45
C THR A 298 11.80 -16.38 10.35
N VAL A 299 11.86 -15.44 9.40
CA VAL A 299 10.83 -14.42 9.17
C VAL A 299 9.52 -15.09 8.75
N ARG A 300 9.57 -16.04 7.80
CA ARG A 300 8.42 -16.82 7.37
C ARG A 300 7.74 -17.54 8.53
N SER A 301 8.54 -18.19 9.37
CA SER A 301 8.04 -18.91 10.54
C SER A 301 7.40 -17.96 11.56
N ALA A 302 8.06 -16.84 11.85
CA ALA A 302 7.52 -15.83 12.76
C ALA A 302 6.20 -15.24 12.24
N MET A 303 6.13 -14.90 10.95
CA MET A 303 4.91 -14.36 10.36
C MET A 303 3.75 -15.36 10.37
N GLY A 304 4.01 -16.62 9.97
CA GLY A 304 2.98 -17.66 9.97
C GLY A 304 2.42 -17.96 11.36
N LEU A 305 3.18 -17.68 12.43
CA LEU A 305 2.74 -17.83 13.81
C LEU A 305 2.01 -16.58 14.33
N LEU A 306 2.51 -15.39 14.01
CA LEU A 306 2.03 -14.12 14.59
C LEU A 306 0.85 -13.51 13.85
N LEU A 307 0.83 -13.55 12.50
CA LEU A 307 -0.21 -12.89 11.73
C LEU A 307 -1.62 -13.41 12.01
N PRO A 308 -1.85 -14.74 12.22
CA PRO A 308 -3.18 -15.24 12.57
C PRO A 308 -3.71 -14.75 13.92
N LEU A 309 -2.88 -14.14 14.78
CA LEU A 309 -3.33 -13.50 16.02
C LEU A 309 -4.41 -12.43 15.75
N VAL A 310 -4.44 -11.84 14.56
CA VAL A 310 -5.46 -10.87 14.17
C VAL A 310 -6.88 -11.46 14.25
N PHE A 311 -7.03 -12.76 14.03
CA PHE A 311 -8.34 -13.43 14.14
C PHE A 311 -8.89 -13.41 15.57
N VAL A 312 -8.02 -13.57 16.57
CA VAL A 312 -8.40 -13.47 17.99
C VAL A 312 -8.86 -12.06 18.34
N LEU A 313 -8.25 -11.04 17.72
CA LEU A 313 -8.60 -9.64 17.95
C LEU A 313 -9.92 -9.22 17.29
N TYR A 314 -10.45 -10.03 16.35
CA TYR A 314 -11.65 -9.66 15.59
C TYR A 314 -12.88 -9.44 16.47
N VAL A 315 -13.20 -10.38 17.38
CA VAL A 315 -14.43 -10.30 18.18
C VAL A 315 -14.43 -9.07 19.09
N PRO A 316 -13.38 -8.80 19.91
CA PRO A 316 -13.31 -7.57 20.69
C PRO A 316 -13.39 -6.32 19.83
N MET A 317 -12.71 -6.32 18.67
CA MET A 317 -12.71 -5.19 17.75
C MET A 317 -14.09 -4.97 17.13
N ARG A 318 -14.80 -6.03 16.74
CA ARG A 318 -16.17 -5.95 16.21
C ARG A 318 -17.12 -5.30 17.22
N GLU A 319 -17.06 -5.71 18.49
CA GLU A 319 -17.91 -5.13 19.55
C GLU A 319 -17.59 -3.66 19.80
N LEU A 320 -16.30 -3.31 19.93
CA LEU A 320 -15.86 -1.93 20.12
C LEU A 320 -16.23 -1.02 18.92
N LEU A 321 -15.97 -1.49 17.71
CA LEU A 321 -16.32 -0.74 16.49
C LEU A 321 -17.83 -0.69 16.27
N GLY A 322 -18.57 -1.69 16.65
CA GLY A 322 -20.04 -1.72 16.60
C GLY A 322 -20.67 -0.67 17.53
N LEU A 323 -20.06 -0.40 18.67
CA LEU A 323 -20.45 0.70 19.57
C LEU A 323 -20.02 2.08 19.02
N TRP A 324 -18.83 2.13 18.41
CA TRP A 324 -18.28 3.39 17.86
C TRP A 324 -18.95 3.82 16.55
N LEU A 325 -19.18 2.85 15.65
CA LEU A 325 -19.73 3.04 14.29
C LEU A 325 -20.98 2.19 14.08
N PRO A 326 -22.09 2.40 14.80
CA PRO A 326 -23.27 1.55 14.74
C PRO A 326 -23.91 1.49 13.35
N GLN A 327 -23.76 2.55 12.55
CA GLN A 327 -24.25 2.63 11.17
C GLN A 327 -23.48 1.74 10.17
N TYR A 328 -22.27 1.26 10.53
CA TYR A 328 -21.40 0.43 9.68
C TYR A 328 -21.35 -1.05 10.10
N LYS A 329 -22.39 -1.57 10.74
CA LYS A 329 -22.44 -2.99 11.15
C LYS A 329 -22.14 -3.96 10.00
N GLU A 330 -22.60 -3.63 8.79
CA GLU A 330 -22.36 -4.42 7.59
C GLU A 330 -20.87 -4.44 7.21
N SER A 331 -20.19 -3.29 7.34
CA SER A 331 -18.73 -3.20 7.14
C SER A 331 -17.95 -4.10 8.09
N LEU A 332 -18.45 -4.34 9.32
CA LEU A 332 -17.81 -5.24 10.27
C LEU A 332 -17.97 -6.72 9.88
N ASN A 333 -19.05 -7.07 9.17
CA ASN A 333 -19.19 -8.40 8.57
C ASN A 333 -18.21 -8.57 7.39
N TYR A 334 -18.06 -7.53 6.54
CA TYR A 334 -17.04 -7.53 5.47
C TYR A 334 -15.63 -7.63 6.04
N LEU A 335 -15.36 -6.96 7.16
CA LEU A 335 -14.08 -7.03 7.85
C LEU A 335 -13.72 -8.46 8.26
N ALA A 336 -14.68 -9.25 8.77
CA ALA A 336 -14.45 -10.66 9.11
C ALA A 336 -13.91 -11.45 7.90
N LEU A 337 -14.51 -11.23 6.73
CA LEU A 337 -14.07 -11.90 5.50
C LEU A 337 -12.71 -11.42 5.02
N LEU A 338 -12.37 -10.14 5.25
CA LEU A 338 -11.14 -9.52 4.79
C LEU A 338 -9.94 -9.76 5.71
N LEU A 339 -10.14 -10.09 6.99
CA LEU A 339 -9.02 -10.28 7.93
C LEU A 339 -7.97 -11.30 7.50
N PRO A 340 -8.28 -12.39 6.78
CA PRO A 340 -7.25 -13.28 6.24
C PRO A 340 -6.26 -12.60 5.30
N LEU A 341 -6.58 -11.42 4.73
CA LEU A 341 -5.62 -10.60 4.00
C LEU A 341 -4.41 -10.25 4.86
N CYS A 342 -4.59 -10.01 6.17
CA CYS A 342 -3.49 -9.73 7.07
C CYS A 342 -2.46 -10.87 7.08
N THR A 343 -2.91 -12.12 6.96
CA THR A 343 -2.04 -13.29 6.90
C THR A 343 -1.39 -13.44 5.52
N PHE A 344 -2.18 -13.44 4.45
CA PHE A 344 -1.66 -13.72 3.10
C PHE A 344 -0.96 -12.52 2.49
N ASP A 345 -1.60 -11.33 2.49
CA ASP A 345 -1.00 -10.12 1.93
C ASP A 345 0.13 -9.60 2.81
N GLY A 346 0.03 -9.77 4.13
CA GLY A 346 1.13 -9.48 5.05
C GLY A 346 2.40 -10.25 4.71
N LYS A 347 2.30 -11.56 4.45
CA LYS A 347 3.45 -12.36 3.97
C LYS A 347 3.91 -11.92 2.59
N MET A 348 2.98 -11.58 1.70
CA MET A 348 3.34 -11.09 0.38
C MET A 348 4.15 -9.79 0.48
N GLN A 349 3.72 -8.82 1.28
CA GLN A 349 4.38 -7.52 1.44
C GLN A 349 5.75 -7.64 2.13
N LEU A 350 5.83 -8.32 3.26
CA LEU A 350 7.07 -8.39 4.04
C LEU A 350 8.07 -9.37 3.44
N LEU A 351 7.63 -10.56 3.07
CA LEU A 351 8.49 -11.66 2.68
C LEU A 351 8.66 -11.72 1.15
N CYS A 352 7.59 -12.00 0.40
CA CYS A 352 7.70 -12.32 -1.01
C CYS A 352 8.18 -11.14 -1.86
N ASN A 353 7.58 -9.96 -1.70
CA ASN A 353 7.98 -8.75 -2.44
C ASN A 353 9.45 -8.38 -2.15
N THR A 354 9.87 -8.51 -0.90
CA THR A 354 11.24 -8.19 -0.48
C THR A 354 12.24 -9.14 -1.12
N TYR A 355 11.98 -10.45 -1.02
CA TYR A 355 12.90 -11.46 -1.58
C TYR A 355 12.92 -11.49 -3.11
N PHE A 356 11.79 -11.30 -3.80
CA PHE A 356 11.79 -11.18 -5.26
C PHE A 356 12.67 -10.02 -5.75
N LYS A 357 12.65 -8.87 -5.04
CA LYS A 357 13.51 -7.73 -5.35
C LYS A 357 14.99 -8.00 -5.02
N VAL A 358 15.29 -8.65 -3.88
CA VAL A 358 16.66 -9.02 -3.49
C VAL A 358 17.26 -9.99 -4.49
N LEU A 359 16.50 -11.02 -4.91
CA LEU A 359 16.92 -12.05 -5.84
C LEU A 359 16.78 -11.66 -7.33
N ARG A 360 16.37 -10.41 -7.64
CA ARG A 360 16.12 -9.90 -8.99
C ARG A 360 15.14 -10.75 -9.81
N LYS A 361 14.10 -11.27 -9.15
CA LYS A 361 13.03 -12.09 -9.76
C LYS A 361 11.75 -11.28 -9.99
N GLU A 362 11.86 -10.02 -10.41
CA GLU A 362 10.73 -9.10 -10.62
C GLU A 362 9.74 -9.61 -11.67
N ASN A 363 10.21 -10.34 -12.68
CA ASN A 363 9.34 -10.96 -13.69
C ASN A 363 8.40 -12.01 -13.08
N LEU A 364 8.85 -12.75 -12.05
CA LEU A 364 8.02 -13.72 -11.36
C LEU A 364 6.97 -13.01 -10.47
N LEU A 365 7.37 -11.90 -9.84
CA LEU A 365 6.46 -11.04 -9.09
C LEU A 365 5.36 -10.48 -10.01
N LEU A 366 5.73 -9.94 -11.18
CA LEU A 366 4.79 -9.46 -12.18
C LEU A 366 3.80 -10.56 -12.60
N LYS A 367 4.32 -11.74 -12.95
CA LYS A 367 3.49 -12.90 -13.37
C LYS A 367 2.47 -13.26 -12.29
N ASN A 368 2.90 -13.39 -11.02
CA ASN A 368 2.03 -13.78 -9.92
C ASN A 368 0.96 -12.71 -9.63
N ASN A 369 1.32 -11.42 -9.72
CA ASN A 369 0.37 -10.33 -9.56
C ASN A 369 -0.66 -10.31 -10.71
N CYS A 370 -0.24 -10.53 -11.96
CA CYS A 370 -1.15 -10.58 -13.10
C CYS A 370 -2.12 -11.78 -13.02
N ILE A 371 -1.65 -12.96 -12.62
CA ILE A 371 -2.52 -14.14 -12.43
C ILE A 371 -3.57 -13.85 -11.37
N ALA A 372 -3.17 -13.30 -10.23
CA ALA A 372 -4.09 -12.96 -9.15
C ALA A 372 -5.08 -11.86 -9.55
N PHE A 373 -4.63 -10.87 -10.32
CA PHE A 373 -5.51 -9.83 -10.86
C PHE A 373 -6.57 -10.42 -11.79
N VAL A 374 -6.17 -11.27 -12.77
CA VAL A 374 -7.12 -11.91 -13.69
C VAL A 374 -8.13 -12.77 -12.92
N LEU A 375 -7.67 -13.54 -11.92
CA LEU A 375 -8.55 -14.35 -11.08
C LEU A 375 -9.55 -13.45 -10.32
N SER A 376 -9.06 -12.38 -9.69
CA SER A 376 -9.90 -11.41 -8.98
C SER A 376 -10.90 -10.73 -9.91
N PHE A 377 -10.48 -10.34 -11.11
CA PHE A 377 -11.32 -9.69 -12.12
C PHE A 377 -12.48 -10.60 -12.52
N VAL A 378 -12.17 -11.83 -12.96
CA VAL A 378 -13.18 -12.79 -13.41
C VAL A 378 -14.17 -13.12 -12.29
N LEU A 379 -13.66 -13.45 -11.09
CA LEU A 379 -14.53 -13.80 -9.97
C LEU A 379 -15.35 -12.62 -9.46
N SER A 380 -14.84 -11.39 -9.51
CA SER A 380 -15.61 -10.20 -9.15
C SER A 380 -16.75 -9.94 -10.12
N LEU A 381 -16.53 -10.13 -11.44
CA LEU A 381 -17.59 -10.02 -12.44
C LEU A 381 -18.67 -11.10 -12.24
N VAL A 382 -18.27 -12.33 -11.99
CA VAL A 382 -19.20 -13.43 -11.68
C VAL A 382 -20.00 -13.08 -10.42
N GLY A 383 -19.35 -12.63 -9.36
CA GLY A 383 -19.99 -12.25 -8.09
C GLY A 383 -20.95 -11.09 -8.22
N GLY A 384 -20.60 -10.07 -9.01
CA GLY A 384 -21.43 -8.88 -9.20
C GLY A 384 -22.58 -9.09 -10.17
N TYR A 385 -22.30 -9.55 -11.38
CA TYR A 385 -23.28 -9.56 -12.46
C TYR A 385 -24.03 -10.89 -12.62
N ILE A 386 -23.49 -12.02 -12.18
CA ILE A 386 -24.15 -13.34 -12.29
C ILE A 386 -24.78 -13.73 -10.98
N LEU A 387 -24.05 -13.69 -9.87
CA LEU A 387 -24.54 -14.13 -8.56
C LEU A 387 -25.27 -13.03 -7.76
N GLY A 388 -25.03 -11.75 -8.06
CA GLY A 388 -25.59 -10.62 -7.32
C GLY A 388 -25.22 -10.64 -5.82
N ASN A 389 -24.00 -11.09 -5.47
CA ASN A 389 -23.61 -11.33 -4.09
C ASN A 389 -22.27 -10.68 -3.73
N ILE A 390 -22.32 -9.61 -2.92
CA ILE A 390 -21.13 -8.88 -2.49
C ILE A 390 -20.19 -9.71 -1.61
N TYR A 391 -20.74 -10.63 -0.78
CA TYR A 391 -19.92 -11.53 0.05
C TYR A 391 -19.07 -12.46 -0.80
N PHE A 392 -19.62 -12.93 -1.94
CA PHE A 392 -18.85 -13.73 -2.89
C PHE A 392 -17.70 -12.92 -3.51
N ILE A 393 -17.92 -11.64 -3.85
CA ILE A 393 -16.85 -10.76 -4.33
C ILE A 393 -15.75 -10.68 -3.27
N ILE A 394 -16.08 -10.37 -2.02
CA ILE A 394 -15.11 -10.19 -0.93
C ILE A 394 -14.30 -11.48 -0.71
N ILE A 395 -14.94 -12.62 -0.66
CA ILE A 395 -14.28 -13.94 -0.53
C ILE A 395 -13.35 -14.19 -1.72
N SER A 396 -13.82 -13.88 -2.93
CA SER A 396 -13.03 -14.05 -4.16
C SER A 396 -11.74 -13.23 -4.16
N LEU A 397 -11.78 -11.99 -3.63
CA LEU A 397 -10.60 -11.15 -3.48
C LEU A 397 -9.59 -11.77 -2.51
N VAL A 398 -10.08 -12.29 -1.38
CA VAL A 398 -9.23 -12.97 -0.39
C VAL A 398 -8.61 -14.22 -1.00
N VAL A 399 -9.38 -15.01 -1.74
CA VAL A 399 -8.89 -16.21 -2.45
C VAL A 399 -7.82 -15.82 -3.48
N ALA A 400 -8.04 -14.77 -4.28
CA ALA A 400 -7.06 -14.31 -5.27
C ALA A 400 -5.73 -13.90 -4.61
N ILE A 401 -5.79 -13.19 -3.48
CA ILE A 401 -4.60 -12.80 -2.71
C ILE A 401 -3.96 -14.00 -2.02
N ALA A 402 -4.74 -14.94 -1.50
CA ALA A 402 -4.21 -16.17 -0.93
C ALA A 402 -3.46 -17.00 -1.98
N VAL A 403 -4.03 -17.17 -3.17
CA VAL A 403 -3.38 -17.84 -4.31
C VAL A 403 -2.07 -17.14 -4.67
N ARG A 404 -2.09 -15.80 -4.80
CA ARG A 404 -0.88 -15.01 -5.06
C ARG A 404 0.21 -15.26 -4.02
N SER A 405 -0.16 -15.17 -2.74
CA SER A 405 0.77 -15.35 -1.62
C SER A 405 1.34 -16.77 -1.59
N VAL A 406 0.50 -17.77 -1.71
CA VAL A 406 0.91 -19.19 -1.68
C VAL A 406 1.82 -19.53 -2.87
N VAL A 407 1.46 -19.15 -4.08
CA VAL A 407 2.28 -19.39 -5.29
C VAL A 407 3.63 -18.68 -5.17
N SER A 408 3.65 -17.44 -4.67
CA SER A 408 4.89 -16.68 -4.46
C SER A 408 5.78 -17.30 -3.39
N GLU A 409 5.18 -17.73 -2.28
CA GLU A 409 5.88 -18.42 -1.18
C GLU A 409 6.46 -19.76 -1.64
N MET A 410 5.69 -20.57 -2.39
CA MET A 410 6.17 -21.84 -2.95
C MET A 410 7.33 -21.62 -3.93
N SER A 411 7.24 -20.60 -4.78
CA SER A 411 8.31 -20.27 -5.74
C SER A 411 9.62 -19.89 -5.03
N LEU A 412 9.55 -19.12 -3.94
CA LEU A 412 10.71 -18.77 -3.13
C LEU A 412 11.23 -19.98 -2.34
N ALA A 413 10.33 -20.77 -1.75
CA ALA A 413 10.68 -21.99 -1.02
C ALA A 413 11.44 -22.98 -1.90
N ASN A 414 11.01 -23.18 -3.16
CA ASN A 414 11.71 -23.99 -4.14
C ASN A 414 13.11 -23.44 -4.45
N THR A 415 13.27 -22.12 -4.51
CA THR A 415 14.59 -21.48 -4.72
C THR A 415 15.55 -21.80 -3.58
N PHE A 416 15.06 -21.87 -2.34
CA PHE A 416 15.85 -22.16 -1.15
C PHE A 416 15.84 -23.65 -0.73
N GLY A 417 15.19 -24.53 -1.46
CA GLY A 417 15.10 -25.96 -1.13
C GLY A 417 14.29 -26.26 0.15
N ILE A 418 13.32 -25.41 0.50
CA ILE A 418 12.56 -25.48 1.75
C ILE A 418 11.16 -26.07 1.51
N ARG A 419 10.68 -26.92 2.41
CA ARG A 419 9.30 -27.44 2.37
C ARG A 419 8.37 -26.52 3.16
N VAL A 420 7.35 -25.96 2.49
CA VAL A 420 6.40 -24.99 3.09
C VAL A 420 4.95 -25.47 3.11
N ILE A 421 4.61 -26.52 2.36
CA ILE A 421 3.23 -26.95 2.11
C ILE A 421 2.47 -27.21 3.42
N GLY A 422 3.07 -27.95 4.37
CA GLY A 422 2.38 -28.29 5.61
C GLY A 422 1.97 -27.07 6.44
N SER A 423 2.79 -26.04 6.49
CA SER A 423 2.45 -24.80 7.21
C SER A 423 1.45 -23.92 6.46
N VAL A 424 1.48 -23.91 5.13
CA VAL A 424 0.47 -23.21 4.32
C VAL A 424 -0.91 -23.86 4.53
N VAL A 425 -0.98 -25.20 4.54
CA VAL A 425 -2.24 -25.92 4.82
C VAL A 425 -2.78 -25.58 6.22
N GLN A 426 -1.91 -25.55 7.25
CA GLN A 426 -2.33 -25.18 8.61
C GLN A 426 -2.90 -23.74 8.67
N GLU A 427 -2.30 -22.80 7.96
CA GLU A 427 -2.79 -21.42 7.88
C GLU A 427 -4.15 -21.33 7.17
N ILE A 428 -4.33 -22.07 6.07
CA ILE A 428 -5.61 -22.14 5.35
C ILE A 428 -6.69 -22.78 6.25
N VAL A 429 -6.38 -23.86 6.96
CA VAL A 429 -7.31 -24.50 7.90
C VAL A 429 -7.72 -23.50 9.00
N LEU A 430 -6.77 -22.75 9.54
CA LEU A 430 -7.08 -21.76 10.57
C LEU A 430 -7.99 -20.64 10.04
N VAL A 431 -7.80 -20.18 8.80
CA VAL A 431 -8.70 -19.22 8.13
C VAL A 431 -10.10 -19.80 7.97
N MET A 432 -10.22 -21.05 7.52
CA MET A 432 -11.52 -21.72 7.36
C MET A 432 -12.23 -21.88 8.70
N VAL A 433 -11.53 -22.30 9.75
CA VAL A 433 -12.07 -22.37 11.10
C VAL A 433 -12.55 -21.00 11.57
N PHE A 434 -11.75 -19.94 11.37
CA PHE A 434 -12.14 -18.57 11.70
C PHE A 434 -13.43 -18.15 10.99
N TRP A 435 -13.52 -18.31 9.66
CA TRP A 435 -14.70 -17.95 8.90
C TRP A 435 -15.94 -18.73 9.36
N LEU A 436 -15.86 -20.06 9.47
CA LEU A 436 -16.98 -20.89 9.92
C LEU A 436 -17.45 -20.48 11.33
N THR A 437 -16.51 -20.22 12.23
CA THR A 437 -16.80 -19.82 13.59
C THR A 437 -17.55 -18.48 13.65
N VAL A 438 -17.08 -17.48 12.91
CA VAL A 438 -17.69 -16.13 12.90
C VAL A 438 -19.08 -16.14 12.27
N TRP A 439 -19.34 -17.03 11.29
CA TRP A 439 -20.62 -17.08 10.59
C TRP A 439 -21.65 -17.96 11.28
N LEU A 440 -21.22 -19.01 11.97
CA LEU A 440 -22.14 -20.02 12.54
C LEU A 440 -22.41 -19.84 14.04
N LEU A 441 -21.52 -19.12 14.77
CA LEU A 441 -21.60 -19.05 16.22
C LEU A 441 -21.86 -17.62 16.74
N PRO A 442 -22.58 -17.46 17.86
CA PRO A 442 -22.69 -16.17 18.54
C PRO A 442 -21.32 -15.63 18.97
N SER A 443 -21.18 -14.29 19.02
CA SER A 443 -19.89 -13.59 19.29
C SER A 443 -19.14 -14.13 20.52
N THR A 444 -19.83 -14.42 21.61
CA THR A 444 -19.21 -14.93 22.85
C THR A 444 -18.60 -16.31 22.68
N ILE A 445 -19.32 -17.23 22.02
CA ILE A 445 -18.84 -18.59 21.73
C ILE A 445 -17.75 -18.53 20.66
N ALA A 446 -17.94 -17.70 19.63
CA ALA A 446 -16.98 -17.50 18.56
C ALA A 446 -15.61 -17.05 19.09
N MET A 447 -15.58 -16.15 20.06
CA MET A 447 -14.34 -15.71 20.71
C MET A 447 -13.60 -16.89 21.37
N GLY A 448 -14.32 -17.71 22.12
CA GLY A 448 -13.73 -18.89 22.78
C GLY A 448 -13.18 -19.92 21.79
N VAL A 449 -13.92 -20.21 20.72
CA VAL A 449 -13.51 -21.19 19.68
C VAL A 449 -12.31 -20.66 18.89
N ILE A 450 -12.28 -19.37 18.50
CA ILE A 450 -11.15 -18.76 17.80
C ILE A 450 -9.91 -18.78 18.68
N LEU A 451 -10.02 -18.39 19.94
CA LEU A 451 -8.90 -18.42 20.89
C LEU A 451 -8.38 -19.85 21.07
N LEU A 452 -9.25 -20.81 21.28
CA LEU A 452 -8.89 -22.21 21.43
C LEU A 452 -8.19 -22.75 20.18
N SER A 453 -8.74 -22.47 18.99
CA SER A 453 -8.14 -22.92 17.72
C SER A 453 -6.75 -22.31 17.50
N TYR A 454 -6.55 -21.05 17.86
CA TYR A 454 -5.24 -20.40 17.79
C TYR A 454 -4.25 -20.98 18.80
N VAL A 455 -4.67 -21.26 20.03
CA VAL A 455 -3.84 -21.94 21.06
C VAL A 455 -3.44 -23.33 20.59
N LEU A 456 -4.38 -24.14 20.08
CA LEU A 456 -4.09 -25.46 19.51
C LEU A 456 -3.10 -25.37 18.33
N PHE A 457 -3.25 -24.37 17.46
CA PHE A 457 -2.30 -24.11 16.38
C PHE A 457 -0.90 -23.80 16.93
N LEU A 458 -0.75 -23.00 17.98
CA LEU A 458 0.54 -22.72 18.62
C LEU A 458 1.14 -23.97 19.26
N ILE A 459 0.33 -24.78 19.96
CA ILE A 459 0.77 -26.05 20.56
C ILE A 459 1.28 -27.01 19.48
N ALA A 460 0.52 -27.17 18.39
CA ALA A 460 0.92 -28.02 17.26
C ALA A 460 2.25 -27.55 16.62
N ASN A 461 2.54 -26.24 16.69
CA ASN A 461 3.75 -25.64 16.14
C ASN A 461 4.83 -25.32 17.20
N HIS A 462 4.76 -25.90 18.43
CA HIS A 462 5.68 -25.57 19.53
C HIS A 462 7.17 -25.76 19.16
N LYS A 463 7.53 -26.81 18.42
CA LYS A 463 8.91 -27.04 17.94
C LYS A 463 9.37 -25.93 17.00
N ARG A 464 8.49 -25.48 16.10
CA ARG A 464 8.74 -24.37 15.17
C ARG A 464 8.94 -23.05 15.93
N ILE A 465 8.16 -22.80 16.99
CA ILE A 465 8.30 -21.64 17.87
C ILE A 465 9.69 -21.64 18.52
N LEU A 466 10.09 -22.74 19.14
CA LEU A 466 11.39 -22.86 19.81
C LEU A 466 12.57 -22.66 18.86
N LEU A 467 12.49 -23.25 17.65
CA LEU A 467 13.53 -23.07 16.62
C LEU A 467 13.62 -21.61 16.15
N THR A 468 12.47 -20.97 15.91
CA THR A 468 12.40 -19.56 15.49
C THR A 468 13.01 -18.64 16.56
N LEU A 469 12.65 -18.84 17.82
CA LEU A 469 13.21 -18.06 18.94
C LEU A 469 14.73 -18.27 19.10
N LYS A 470 15.23 -19.50 18.94
CA LYS A 470 16.68 -19.79 18.96
C LYS A 470 17.40 -19.06 17.82
N LYS A 471 16.86 -19.10 16.59
CA LYS A 471 17.41 -18.40 15.42
C LYS A 471 17.41 -16.88 15.62
N ILE A 472 16.33 -16.28 16.15
CA ILE A 472 16.26 -14.85 16.44
C ILE A 472 17.34 -14.45 17.47
N LYS A 473 17.55 -15.26 18.52
CA LYS A 473 18.61 -15.01 19.50
C LYS A 473 20.01 -15.10 18.89
N SER A 474 20.25 -15.99 17.93
CA SER A 474 21.56 -16.12 17.25
C SER A 474 21.88 -14.95 16.31
N PHE A 475 20.87 -14.28 15.75
CA PHE A 475 21.07 -13.05 14.95
C PHE A 475 21.38 -11.80 15.79
N ARG A 476 21.18 -11.88 17.11
CA ARG A 476 21.41 -10.78 18.04
C ARG A 476 22.85 -10.79 18.63
N LYS A 477 23.56 -11.90 18.44
CA LYS A 477 25.00 -12.08 18.74
C LYS A 477 25.83 -11.87 17.47
#